data_06c2e76cac10fc41926f58e8ce6c7ae2
#
_entry.id   06c2e76cac10fc41926f58e8ce6c7ae2
#
_cell.length_a   1.000
_cell.length_b   1.000
_cell.length_c   1.000
_cell.angle_alpha   90.00
_cell.angle_beta   90.00
_cell.angle_gamma   90.00
#
_symmetry.space_group_name_H-M   'P 1'
#
loop_
_entity.id
_entity.type
_entity.pdbx_description
1 polymer ?
#
loop_
_entity_poly.entity_id
_entity_poly.type
_entity_poly.pdbx_seq_one_letter_code
_entity_poly.pdbx_strand_id
1 'polypeptide(L)'
;MKQDHPHIETIKRYYRGCNTADAELIKATFTDDVVHYFTHHKPIRGAEALATYWVKMQPRVKGEWFVDHALVQGNEAVIEWTMRWTPDGQQKPQLVRGSEWYVFREHLIAEIRAYYLNPRLPYMHTDFQLEDFPYEKREFYTQKG
;
A
#
# COMPACT_ATOMS: atom_id res chain seq x y z
N MET A 1 0.74 23.79 -15.80
CA MET A 1 0.94 22.45 -15.19
C MET A 1 -0.15 22.18 -14.17
N LYS A 2 -0.76 21.03 -14.32
CA LYS A 2 -1.77 20.58 -13.36
C LYS A 2 -1.08 20.10 -12.09
N GLN A 3 -1.41 20.70 -10.95
CA GLN A 3 -0.94 20.19 -9.66
C GLN A 3 -1.76 18.98 -9.26
N ASP A 4 -1.10 18.01 -8.64
CA ASP A 4 -1.81 16.88 -8.07
C ASP A 4 -2.67 17.33 -6.89
N HIS A 5 -3.76 16.62 -6.65
CA HIS A 5 -4.55 16.80 -5.45
C HIS A 5 -3.68 16.58 -4.20
N PRO A 6 -3.90 17.31 -3.08
CA PRO A 6 -3.10 17.11 -1.86
C PRO A 6 -3.03 15.67 -1.37
N HIS A 7 -4.10 14.88 -1.54
CA HIS A 7 -4.08 13.46 -1.19
C HIS A 7 -3.11 12.68 -2.05
N ILE A 8 -3.06 12.98 -3.35
CA ILE A 8 -2.11 12.31 -4.26
C ILE A 8 -0.68 12.69 -3.91
N GLU A 9 -0.43 13.96 -3.56
CA GLU A 9 0.89 14.39 -3.11
C GLU A 9 1.33 13.64 -1.86
N THR A 10 0.42 13.42 -0.92
CA THR A 10 0.70 12.65 0.29
C THR A 10 1.06 11.20 -0.04
N ILE A 11 0.31 10.56 -0.95
CA ILE A 11 0.62 9.20 -1.38
C ILE A 11 2.00 9.13 -2.03
N LYS A 12 2.33 10.10 -2.89
CA LYS A 12 3.65 10.13 -3.53
C LYS A 12 4.78 10.34 -2.53
N ARG A 13 4.57 11.15 -1.49
CA ARG A 13 5.55 11.29 -0.40
C ARG A 13 5.72 9.99 0.37
N TYR A 14 4.62 9.29 0.64
CA TYR A 14 4.67 7.98 1.26
C TYR A 14 5.52 7.01 0.43
N TYR A 15 5.27 6.94 -0.88
CA TYR A 15 6.05 6.08 -1.78
C TYR A 15 7.52 6.48 -1.81
N ARG A 16 7.81 7.78 -1.81
CA ARG A 16 9.20 8.25 -1.75
C ARG A 16 9.88 7.79 -0.46
N GLY A 17 9.16 7.85 0.66
CA GLY A 17 9.66 7.34 1.93
C GLY A 17 9.97 5.85 1.88
N CYS A 18 9.08 5.06 1.26
CA CYS A 18 9.30 3.62 1.08
C CYS A 18 10.53 3.37 0.19
N ASN A 19 10.63 4.09 -0.92
CA ASN A 19 11.73 3.91 -1.87
C ASN A 19 13.09 4.27 -1.26
N THR A 20 13.13 5.21 -0.33
CA THR A 20 14.37 5.68 0.30
C THR A 20 14.59 5.14 1.71
N ALA A 21 13.71 4.27 2.18
CA ALA A 21 13.75 3.72 3.55
C ALA A 21 13.82 4.84 4.61
N ASP A 22 13.02 5.87 4.43
CA ASP A 22 13.00 7.04 5.30
C ASP A 22 11.79 6.94 6.24
N ALA A 23 12.04 6.44 7.46
CA ALA A 23 10.97 6.20 8.44
C ALA A 23 10.23 7.47 8.83
N GLU A 24 10.95 8.59 8.99
CA GLU A 24 10.33 9.85 9.40
C GLU A 24 9.42 10.40 8.30
N LEU A 25 9.85 10.31 7.04
CA LEU A 25 9.02 10.73 5.91
C LEU A 25 7.77 9.87 5.83
N ILE A 26 7.91 8.55 5.97
CA ILE A 26 6.77 7.62 5.94
C ILE A 26 5.77 7.98 7.05
N LYS A 27 6.24 8.10 8.29
CA LYS A 27 5.38 8.42 9.44
C LYS A 27 4.65 9.74 9.27
N ALA A 28 5.30 10.72 8.66
CA ALA A 28 4.71 12.05 8.47
C ALA A 28 3.49 12.04 7.54
N THR A 29 3.28 10.97 6.77
CA THR A 29 2.13 10.83 5.87
C THR A 29 0.93 10.13 6.52
N PHE A 30 1.09 9.61 7.74
CA PHE A 30 0.10 8.75 8.38
C PHE A 30 -0.56 9.40 9.59
N THR A 31 -1.80 9.00 9.87
CA THR A 31 -2.36 9.16 11.21
C THR A 31 -1.66 8.17 12.15
N ASP A 32 -1.67 8.47 13.45
CA ASP A 32 -1.01 7.57 14.42
C ASP A 32 -1.60 6.16 14.41
N ASP A 33 -2.88 6.05 14.12
CA ASP A 33 -3.61 4.78 14.12
C ASP A 33 -3.84 4.18 12.74
N VAL A 34 -3.05 4.55 11.75
CA VAL A 34 -3.16 4.04 10.38
C VAL A 34 -3.18 2.51 10.38
N VAL A 35 -3.97 1.94 9.45
CA VAL A 35 -3.99 0.50 9.23
C VAL A 35 -3.74 0.21 7.76
N HIS A 36 -2.80 -0.69 7.49
CA HIS A 36 -2.53 -1.17 6.13
C HIS A 36 -2.98 -2.62 6.04
N TYR A 37 -4.00 -2.87 5.21
CA TYR A 37 -4.53 -4.20 4.95
C TYR A 37 -3.87 -4.81 3.73
N PHE A 38 -3.60 -6.11 3.80
CA PHE A 38 -2.97 -6.89 2.74
C PHE A 38 -3.84 -8.10 2.39
N THR A 39 -3.62 -8.66 1.21
CA THR A 39 -4.33 -9.88 0.78
C THR A 39 -3.61 -11.16 1.19
N HIS A 40 -2.36 -11.06 1.65
CA HIS A 40 -1.52 -12.25 1.87
C HIS A 40 -0.94 -12.35 3.27
N HIS A 41 -1.16 -11.38 4.14
CA HIS A 41 -0.76 -11.46 5.54
C HIS A 41 -1.59 -10.51 6.40
N LYS A 42 -1.44 -10.63 7.71
CA LYS A 42 -2.15 -9.81 8.68
C LYS A 42 -1.90 -8.32 8.46
N PRO A 43 -2.89 -7.47 8.76
CA PRO A 43 -2.67 -6.03 8.65
C PRO A 43 -1.63 -5.54 9.63
N ILE A 44 -1.01 -4.41 9.25
CA ILE A 44 -0.08 -3.70 10.12
C ILE A 44 -0.79 -2.46 10.64
N ARG A 45 -0.78 -2.28 11.96
CA ARG A 45 -1.51 -1.21 12.63
C ARG A 45 -0.55 -0.25 13.29
N GLY A 46 -0.79 1.04 13.07
CA GLY A 46 -0.02 2.13 13.66
C GLY A 46 1.11 2.63 12.77
N ALA A 47 1.34 3.94 12.84
CA ALA A 47 2.33 4.61 12.01
C ALA A 47 3.75 4.08 12.25
N GLU A 48 4.12 3.87 13.51
CA GLU A 48 5.45 3.39 13.87
C GLU A 48 5.72 2.00 13.31
N ALA A 49 4.77 1.07 13.50
CA ALA A 49 4.93 -0.30 13.04
C ALA A 49 4.99 -0.38 11.51
N LEU A 50 4.14 0.41 10.84
CA LEU A 50 4.09 0.40 9.38
C LEU A 50 5.36 1.00 8.77
N ALA A 51 5.86 2.10 9.32
CA ALA A 51 7.11 2.69 8.86
C ALA A 51 8.28 1.73 9.07
N THR A 52 8.34 1.07 10.23
CA THR A 52 9.38 0.08 10.53
C THR A 52 9.34 -1.08 9.53
N TYR A 53 8.14 -1.54 9.19
CA TYR A 53 7.97 -2.62 8.21
C TYR A 53 8.58 -2.24 6.85
N TRP A 54 8.24 -1.07 6.31
CA TRP A 54 8.76 -0.65 5.01
C TRP A 54 10.26 -0.42 5.02
N VAL A 55 10.79 0.16 6.10
CA VAL A 55 12.24 0.40 6.23
C VAL A 55 13.00 -0.92 6.27
N LYS A 56 12.45 -1.95 6.93
CA LYS A 56 13.07 -3.28 6.96
C LYS A 56 12.96 -4.02 5.64
N MET A 57 11.89 -3.79 4.91
CA MET A 57 11.65 -4.47 3.63
C MET A 57 12.56 -3.96 2.53
N GLN A 58 12.87 -2.66 2.50
CA GLN A 58 13.58 -2.05 1.39
C GLN A 58 14.95 -2.69 1.10
N PRO A 59 15.82 -2.94 2.09
CA PRO A 59 17.10 -3.58 1.80
C PRO A 59 16.98 -5.00 1.24
N ARG A 60 15.89 -5.70 1.56
CA ARG A 60 15.66 -7.07 1.11
C ARG A 60 15.09 -7.11 -0.29
N VAL A 61 14.14 -6.24 -0.58
CA VAL A 61 13.42 -6.23 -1.84
C VAL A 61 14.14 -5.38 -2.88
N LYS A 62 14.75 -4.27 -2.44
CA LYS A 62 15.40 -3.28 -3.30
C LYS A 62 14.45 -2.85 -4.42
N GLY A 63 13.17 -2.71 -4.06
CA GLY A 63 12.14 -2.32 -4.99
C GLY A 63 12.04 -0.83 -5.14
N GLU A 64 11.43 -0.44 -6.23
CA GLU A 64 11.10 0.96 -6.49
C GLU A 64 9.64 1.01 -6.88
N TRP A 65 8.84 1.77 -6.13
CA TRP A 65 7.40 1.87 -6.33
C TRP A 65 7.05 3.18 -7.01
N PHE A 66 6.10 3.10 -7.95
CA PHE A 66 5.63 4.24 -8.73
C PHE A 66 4.11 4.32 -8.65
N VAL A 67 3.60 5.53 -8.52
CA VAL A 67 2.16 5.79 -8.66
C VAL A 67 1.89 6.05 -10.13
N ASP A 68 1.19 5.14 -10.80
CA ASP A 68 0.94 5.23 -12.24
C ASP A 68 -0.31 6.07 -12.54
N HIS A 69 -1.35 5.91 -11.73
CA HIS A 69 -2.62 6.57 -11.93
C HIS A 69 -3.31 6.75 -10.59
N ALA A 70 -4.06 7.83 -10.41
CA ALA A 70 -4.74 8.10 -9.16
C ALA A 70 -6.05 8.84 -9.39
N LEU A 71 -7.05 8.50 -8.60
CA LEU A 71 -8.33 9.20 -8.54
C LEU A 71 -8.63 9.56 -7.10
N VAL A 72 -9.25 10.72 -6.88
CA VAL A 72 -9.64 11.20 -5.56
C VAL A 72 -11.10 11.57 -5.58
N GLN A 73 -11.80 11.16 -4.53
CA GLN A 73 -13.17 11.61 -4.28
C GLN A 73 -13.36 11.81 -2.77
N GLY A 74 -13.54 13.05 -2.36
CA GLY A 74 -13.68 13.38 -0.94
C GLY A 74 -12.43 12.96 -0.15
N ASN A 75 -12.64 12.17 0.90
CA ASN A 75 -11.58 11.69 1.75
C ASN A 75 -11.01 10.34 1.31
N GLU A 76 -11.30 9.90 0.10
CA GLU A 76 -10.80 8.63 -0.43
C GLU A 76 -9.99 8.85 -1.70
N ALA A 77 -9.05 7.96 -1.92
CA ALA A 77 -8.29 7.92 -3.15
C ALA A 77 -8.06 6.47 -3.55
N VAL A 78 -7.92 6.24 -4.85
CA VAL A 78 -7.51 4.94 -5.38
C VAL A 78 -6.38 5.17 -6.36
N ILE A 79 -5.39 4.29 -6.31
CA ILE A 79 -4.26 4.37 -7.23
C ILE A 79 -4.04 3.02 -7.91
N GLU A 80 -3.41 3.09 -9.07
CA GLU A 80 -2.70 1.96 -9.65
C GLU A 80 -1.21 2.22 -9.46
N TRP A 81 -0.47 1.19 -9.06
CA TRP A 81 0.95 1.31 -8.80
C TRP A 81 1.74 0.19 -9.47
N THR A 82 3.01 0.47 -9.70
CA THR A 82 3.97 -0.51 -10.19
C THR A 82 5.15 -0.56 -9.24
N MET A 83 5.60 -1.76 -8.91
CA MET A 83 6.88 -1.97 -8.25
C MET A 83 7.83 -2.62 -9.23
N ARG A 84 9.00 -2.04 -9.36
CA ARG A 84 10.10 -2.61 -10.13
C ARG A 84 11.16 -3.15 -9.16
N TRP A 85 11.58 -4.38 -9.37
CA TRP A 85 12.58 -5.00 -8.51
C TRP A 85 13.31 -6.08 -9.29
N THR A 86 14.52 -6.43 -8.84
CA THR A 86 15.30 -7.51 -9.45
C THR A 86 15.42 -8.64 -8.43
N PRO A 87 14.78 -9.79 -8.68
CA PRO A 87 14.88 -10.93 -7.77
C PRO A 87 16.33 -11.42 -7.63
N ASP A 88 16.65 -11.95 -6.47
CA ASP A 88 17.97 -12.50 -6.21
C ASP A 88 18.31 -13.57 -7.25
N GLY A 89 19.53 -13.51 -7.79
CA GLY A 89 19.99 -14.45 -8.81
C GLY A 89 19.52 -14.17 -10.21
N GLN A 90 18.73 -13.14 -10.43
CA GLN A 90 18.27 -12.72 -11.76
C GLN A 90 18.93 -11.42 -12.17
N GLN A 91 19.09 -11.23 -13.49
CA GLN A 91 19.72 -10.04 -14.04
C GLN A 91 18.71 -9.02 -14.57
N LYS A 92 17.49 -9.47 -14.83
CA LYS A 92 16.44 -8.60 -15.39
C LYS A 92 15.46 -8.17 -14.31
N PRO A 93 15.09 -6.88 -14.28
CA PRO A 93 14.04 -6.42 -13.39
C PRO A 93 12.70 -7.03 -13.77
N GLN A 94 11.88 -7.24 -12.75
CA GLN A 94 10.50 -7.68 -12.90
C GLN A 94 9.57 -6.58 -12.41
N LEU A 95 8.34 -6.62 -12.88
CA LEU A 95 7.31 -5.67 -12.49
C LEU A 95 6.20 -6.41 -11.73
N VAL A 96 5.75 -5.80 -10.66
CA VAL A 96 4.53 -6.18 -9.95
C VAL A 96 3.59 -4.99 -10.00
N ARG A 97 2.34 -5.22 -10.32
CA ARG A 97 1.34 -4.18 -10.38
C ARG A 97 0.22 -4.47 -9.41
N GLY A 98 -0.36 -3.41 -8.89
CA GLY A 98 -1.47 -3.54 -7.97
C GLY A 98 -2.28 -2.27 -7.90
N SER A 99 -3.26 -2.30 -7.02
CA SER A 99 -4.10 -1.15 -6.73
C SER A 99 -4.19 -0.99 -5.22
N GLU A 100 -4.27 0.27 -4.78
CA GLU A 100 -4.45 0.58 -3.37
C GLU A 100 -5.57 1.59 -3.20
N TRP A 101 -6.40 1.33 -2.20
CA TRP A 101 -7.44 2.25 -1.76
C TRP A 101 -7.01 2.91 -0.47
N TYR A 102 -7.19 4.23 -0.41
CA TYR A 102 -6.79 5.06 0.72
C TYR A 102 -7.99 5.74 1.33
N VAL A 103 -8.01 5.80 2.66
CA VAL A 103 -8.92 6.67 3.39
C VAL A 103 -8.07 7.70 4.13
N PHE A 104 -8.43 8.96 3.97
CA PHE A 104 -7.72 10.08 4.59
C PHE A 104 -8.54 10.64 5.75
N ARG A 105 -7.82 11.12 6.76
CA ARG A 105 -8.38 11.91 7.84
C ARG A 105 -7.54 13.18 7.94
N GLU A 106 -8.12 14.32 7.60
CA GLU A 106 -7.47 15.64 7.57
C GLU A 106 -6.32 15.68 6.57
N HIS A 107 -5.91 15.12 5.76
CA HIS A 107 -4.78 15.11 4.83
C HIS A 107 -3.75 14.03 5.15
N LEU A 108 -4.00 13.23 6.19
CA LEU A 108 -3.13 12.12 6.53
C LEU A 108 -3.80 10.81 6.16
N ILE A 109 -2.98 9.83 5.80
CA ILE A 109 -3.48 8.50 5.44
C ILE A 109 -3.87 7.77 6.72
N ALA A 110 -5.16 7.38 6.82
CA ALA A 110 -5.68 6.64 7.96
C ALA A 110 -5.87 5.16 7.67
N GLU A 111 -6.04 4.79 6.40
CA GLU A 111 -6.26 3.40 6.01
C GLU A 111 -5.71 3.16 4.60
N ILE A 112 -5.09 2.01 4.41
CA ILE A 112 -4.64 1.54 3.11
C ILE A 112 -5.16 0.12 2.91
N ARG A 113 -5.73 -0.16 1.73
CA ARG A 113 -6.15 -1.51 1.32
C ARG A 113 -5.42 -1.85 0.04
N ALA A 114 -4.47 -2.76 0.11
CA ALA A 114 -3.59 -3.09 -1.01
C ALA A 114 -4.02 -4.40 -1.67
N TYR A 115 -4.35 -4.33 -2.94
CA TYR A 115 -4.73 -5.50 -3.74
C TYR A 115 -3.64 -5.80 -4.77
N TYR A 116 -2.97 -6.91 -4.59
CA TYR A 116 -1.95 -7.37 -5.54
C TYR A 116 -1.64 -8.85 -5.30
N LEU A 117 -1.02 -9.47 -6.29
CA LEU A 117 -0.52 -10.83 -6.18
C LEU A 117 0.97 -10.77 -5.83
N ASN A 118 1.36 -11.46 -4.77
CA ASN A 118 2.77 -11.54 -4.39
C ASN A 118 3.42 -12.70 -5.17
N PRO A 119 4.36 -12.42 -6.10
CA PRO A 119 4.90 -13.47 -6.97
C PRO A 119 5.79 -14.48 -6.25
N ARG A 120 6.17 -14.21 -4.99
CA ARG A 120 6.98 -15.13 -4.19
C ARG A 120 6.17 -16.17 -3.45
N LEU A 121 4.84 -15.99 -3.38
CA LEU A 121 4.00 -16.89 -2.63
C LEU A 121 3.32 -17.89 -3.56
N PRO A 122 3.28 -19.16 -3.20
CA PRO A 122 2.44 -20.10 -3.93
C PRO A 122 0.98 -19.74 -3.67
N TYR A 123 0.23 -19.58 -4.74
CA TYR A 123 -1.19 -19.22 -4.60
C TYR A 123 -2.01 -20.44 -4.30
N MET A 124 -2.30 -20.57 -3.03
CA MET A 124 -3.21 -21.58 -2.51
C MET A 124 -4.60 -20.98 -2.25
N HIS A 125 -4.73 -19.67 -2.36
CA HIS A 125 -5.99 -18.97 -2.10
C HIS A 125 -6.72 -18.73 -3.40
N THR A 126 -8.04 -18.78 -3.33
CA THR A 126 -8.88 -18.52 -4.48
C THR A 126 -9.65 -17.21 -4.38
N ASP A 127 -9.60 -16.53 -3.22
CA ASP A 127 -10.46 -15.40 -2.96
C ASP A 127 -9.77 -14.04 -2.81
N PHE A 128 -8.49 -13.98 -2.59
CA PHE A 128 -7.72 -12.72 -2.53
C PHE A 128 -8.35 -11.61 -1.67
N GLN A 129 -8.96 -12.00 -0.57
CA GLN A 129 -9.55 -11.02 0.33
C GLN A 129 -8.48 -10.38 1.21
N LEU A 130 -8.78 -9.16 1.65
CA LEU A 130 -7.94 -8.49 2.64
C LEU A 130 -8.08 -9.20 3.97
N GLU A 131 -6.97 -9.59 4.56
CA GLU A 131 -6.99 -10.32 5.82
C GLU A 131 -7.42 -9.39 6.96
N ASP A 132 -8.33 -9.89 7.79
CA ASP A 132 -8.88 -9.18 8.95
C ASP A 132 -9.60 -7.85 8.63
N PHE A 133 -9.97 -7.64 7.38
CA PHE A 133 -10.76 -6.46 7.03
C PHE A 133 -12.24 -6.72 7.36
N PRO A 134 -12.93 -5.78 8.01
CA PRO A 134 -14.31 -6.00 8.45
C PRO A 134 -15.32 -5.76 7.32
N TYR A 135 -15.36 -6.64 6.34
CA TYR A 135 -16.20 -6.49 5.15
C TYR A 135 -17.67 -6.23 5.48
N GLU A 136 -18.23 -7.02 6.40
CA GLU A 136 -19.64 -6.88 6.75
C GLU A 136 -19.96 -5.52 7.37
N LYS A 137 -19.09 -5.05 8.25
CA LYS A 137 -19.28 -3.74 8.90
C LYS A 137 -19.11 -2.57 7.93
N ARG A 138 -18.45 -2.81 6.82
CA ARG A 138 -18.17 -1.79 5.81
C ARG A 138 -19.12 -1.91 4.61
N GLU A 139 -20.15 -2.72 4.75
CA GLU A 139 -21.20 -2.92 3.72
C GLU A 139 -20.68 -3.47 2.40
N PHE A 140 -19.55 -4.16 2.43
CA PHE A 140 -19.08 -4.89 1.26
C PHE A 140 -19.87 -6.18 1.11
N TYR A 141 -20.01 -6.62 -0.15
CA TYR A 141 -20.64 -7.91 -0.39
C TYR A 141 -19.86 -9.03 0.28
N THR A 142 -20.56 -9.87 1.04
CA THR A 142 -19.97 -11.07 1.64
C THR A 142 -20.87 -12.26 1.30
N GLN A 143 -20.23 -13.36 0.91
CA GLN A 143 -20.94 -14.58 0.66
C GLN A 143 -21.15 -15.30 2.00
N LYS A 144 -22.41 -15.34 2.46
CA LYS A 144 -22.74 -16.11 3.66
C LYS A 144 -23.10 -17.52 3.23
N GLY A 145 -22.32 -18.47 3.75
CA GLY A 145 -22.59 -19.88 3.54
C GLY A 145 -23.85 -20.36 4.23
#